data_a42060b90a4aa5cf4f68bd57c639dd7b
#
_entry.id   a42060b90a4aa5cf4f68bd57c639dd7b
#
_cell.length_a   1.000
_cell.length_b   1.000
_cell.length_c   1.000
_cell.angle_alpha   90.00
_cell.angle_beta   90.00
_cell.angle_gamma   90.00
#
_symmetry.space_group_name_H-M   'P 1'
#
loop_
_entity.id
_entity.type
_entity.pdbx_description
1 polymer ?
#
loop_
_entity_poly.entity_id
_entity_poly.type
_entity_poly.pdbx_seq_one_letter_code
_entity_poly.pdbx_strand_id
1 'polypeptide(L)'
;MIIEPNKQPYTERIWNDLESLRKKIGQEIEVIEYNKVLIVYNSRGLADNIPVNRYIDDLAIRGTFVITGNNTKELDFESLTEEQIEQYTEMFKLDREEE
;
A
#
# COMPACT_ATOMS: atom_id res chain seq x y z
N MET A 1 -4.52 1.38 -4.72
CA MET A 1 -3.20 1.71 -5.31
C MET A 1 -2.17 0.72 -4.83
N ILE A 2 -1.36 0.25 -5.71
CA ILE A 2 -0.36 -0.78 -5.42
C ILE A 2 1.02 -0.15 -5.43
N ILE A 3 1.79 -0.41 -4.39
CA ILE A 3 3.16 0.09 -4.29
C ILE A 3 4.09 -1.10 -4.22
N GLU A 4 4.75 -1.41 -5.33
CA GLU A 4 5.69 -2.52 -5.36
C GLU A 4 7.11 -2.02 -5.28
N PRO A 5 8.03 -2.85 -4.78
CA PRO A 5 9.43 -2.40 -4.70
C PRO A 5 9.99 -2.11 -6.09
N ASN A 6 10.72 -1.01 -6.17
CA ASN A 6 11.41 -0.64 -7.42
C ASN A 6 10.51 -0.37 -8.59
N LYS A 7 9.25 -0.03 -8.34
CA LYS A 7 8.32 0.32 -9.40
C LYS A 7 7.57 1.58 -9.02
N GLN A 8 7.12 2.30 -10.03
CA GLN A 8 6.27 3.45 -9.77
C GLN A 8 4.92 3.00 -9.28
N PRO A 9 4.24 3.80 -8.45
CA PRO A 9 2.91 3.45 -7.99
C PRO A 9 1.95 3.28 -9.15
N TYR A 10 1.00 2.38 -9.00
CA TYR A 10 -0.02 2.21 -10.04
C TYR A 10 -1.32 1.79 -9.39
N THR A 11 -2.42 1.94 -10.11
CA THR A 11 -3.73 1.54 -9.61
C THR A 11 -4.12 0.23 -10.27
N GLU A 12 -4.81 -0.58 -9.50
CA GLU A 12 -5.27 -1.85 -10.00
C GLU A 12 -6.49 -2.21 -9.18
N ARG A 13 -7.48 -2.83 -9.80
CA ARG A 13 -8.66 -3.26 -9.08
C ARG A 13 -8.31 -4.50 -8.29
N ILE A 14 -8.46 -4.43 -6.99
CA ILE A 14 -8.27 -5.57 -6.12
C ILE A 14 -9.58 -5.84 -5.43
N TRP A 15 -10.01 -7.12 -5.40
CA TRP A 15 -11.24 -7.45 -4.74
C TRP A 15 -11.10 -7.13 -3.27
N ASN A 16 -12.21 -6.65 -2.68
CA ASN A 16 -12.21 -6.20 -1.32
C ASN A 16 -12.39 -7.38 -0.37
N ASP A 17 -11.44 -8.29 -0.36
CA ASP A 17 -11.49 -9.42 0.55
C ASP A 17 -10.07 -9.78 0.95
N LEU A 18 -9.98 -10.51 2.05
CA LEU A 18 -8.69 -10.85 2.63
C LEU A 18 -7.85 -11.73 1.73
N GLU A 19 -8.51 -12.62 1.01
CA GLU A 19 -7.76 -13.55 0.18
C GLU A 19 -7.04 -12.82 -0.95
N SER A 20 -7.73 -11.88 -1.59
CA SER A 20 -7.11 -11.10 -2.66
C SER A 20 -5.97 -10.27 -2.13
N LEU A 21 -6.14 -9.67 -0.95
CA LEU A 21 -5.09 -8.87 -0.35
C LEU A 21 -3.90 -9.74 0.03
N ARG A 22 -4.15 -10.93 0.54
CA ARG A 22 -3.06 -11.82 0.92
C ARG A 22 -2.26 -12.28 -0.28
N LYS A 23 -2.92 -12.48 -1.42
CA LYS A 23 -2.19 -12.84 -2.62
C LYS A 23 -1.25 -11.76 -3.07
N LYS A 24 -1.64 -10.51 -2.86
CA LYS A 24 -0.83 -9.39 -3.31
C LYS A 24 0.27 -9.04 -2.31
N ILE A 25 -0.02 -9.14 -1.03
CA ILE A 25 0.84 -8.61 0.00
C ILE A 25 1.56 -9.69 0.80
N GLY A 26 0.87 -10.75 1.16
CA GLY A 26 1.42 -11.82 2.00
C GLY A 26 0.35 -12.37 2.91
N GLN A 27 0.68 -13.47 3.57
CA GLN A 27 -0.32 -14.17 4.38
C GLN A 27 -0.72 -13.41 5.63
N GLU A 28 0.20 -12.68 6.24
CA GLU A 28 -0.12 -11.94 7.45
C GLU A 28 -0.04 -10.46 7.14
N ILE A 29 -1.17 -9.80 7.23
CA ILE A 29 -1.24 -8.40 6.87
C ILE A 29 -1.67 -7.59 8.08
N GLU A 30 -1.26 -6.32 8.08
CA GLU A 30 -1.70 -5.35 9.04
C GLU A 30 -2.24 -4.15 8.30
N VAL A 31 -3.13 -3.42 8.95
CA VAL A 31 -3.74 -2.24 8.36
C VAL A 31 -3.50 -1.08 9.30
N ILE A 32 -2.99 0.02 8.76
CA ILE A 32 -2.87 1.25 9.55
C ILE A 32 -3.62 2.36 8.83
N GLU A 33 -4.12 3.29 9.60
CA GLU A 33 -4.79 4.44 9.04
C GLU A 33 -3.78 5.58 8.94
N TYR A 34 -3.73 6.23 7.78
CA TYR A 34 -2.80 7.31 7.56
C TYR A 34 -3.49 8.36 6.70
N ASN A 35 -3.69 9.55 7.27
CA ASN A 35 -4.21 10.69 6.50
C ASN A 35 -5.44 10.32 5.67
N LYS A 36 -6.40 9.68 6.32
CA LYS A 36 -7.70 9.33 5.73
C LYS A 36 -7.66 8.20 4.71
N VAL A 37 -6.58 7.47 4.65
CA VAL A 37 -6.53 6.26 3.83
C VAL A 37 -6.10 5.11 4.70
N LEU A 38 -6.26 3.89 4.20
CA LEU A 38 -5.78 2.70 4.87
C LEU A 38 -4.59 2.16 4.11
N ILE A 39 -3.56 1.80 4.85
CA ILE A 39 -2.37 1.19 4.27
C ILE A 39 -2.31 -0.25 4.74
N VAL A 40 -2.34 -1.18 3.79
CA VAL A 40 -2.39 -2.61 4.09
C VAL A 40 -1.04 -3.19 3.70
N TYR A 41 -0.34 -3.79 4.64
CA TYR A 41 1.02 -4.23 4.38
C TYR A 41 1.32 -5.54 5.09
N ASN A 42 2.46 -6.14 4.75
CA ASN A 42 2.86 -7.43 5.29
C ASN A 42 3.47 -7.24 6.67
N SER A 43 2.83 -7.79 7.70
CA SER A 43 3.29 -7.62 9.06
C SER A 43 4.54 -8.44 9.37
N ARG A 44 4.91 -9.36 8.49
CA ARG A 44 6.09 -10.19 8.71
C ARG A 44 7.30 -9.75 7.90
N GLY A 45 7.24 -8.53 7.33
CA GLY A 45 8.33 -8.10 6.46
C GLY A 45 9.69 -8.13 7.11
N LEU A 46 9.78 -7.67 8.37
CA LEU A 46 11.07 -7.67 9.05
C LEU A 46 11.50 -9.10 9.40
N ALA A 47 10.57 -9.89 9.96
CA ALA A 47 10.90 -11.26 10.35
C ALA A 47 11.34 -12.10 9.16
N ASP A 48 10.73 -11.86 8.00
CA ASP A 48 11.04 -12.62 6.80
C ASP A 48 12.14 -11.98 5.98
N ASN A 49 12.76 -10.94 6.51
CA ASN A 49 13.91 -10.30 5.88
C ASN A 49 13.60 -9.73 4.51
N ILE A 50 12.40 -9.19 4.34
CA ILE A 50 11.99 -8.58 3.08
C ILE A 50 12.55 -7.16 3.04
N PRO A 51 13.14 -6.73 1.93
CA PRO A 51 13.73 -5.40 1.85
C PRO A 51 12.70 -4.30 2.00
N VAL A 52 13.14 -3.16 2.49
CA VAL A 52 12.28 -2.00 2.66
C VAL A 52 11.88 -1.49 1.28
N ASN A 53 10.59 -1.23 1.12
CA ASN A 53 10.05 -0.69 -0.11
C ASN A 53 9.95 0.82 -0.04
N ARG A 54 9.25 1.32 0.96
CA ARG A 54 9.06 2.75 1.15
C ARG A 54 9.01 3.06 2.64
N TYR A 55 9.10 4.34 2.96
CA TYR A 55 8.90 4.79 4.34
C TYR A 55 7.64 5.64 4.40
N ILE A 56 6.87 5.50 5.47
CA ILE A 56 5.79 6.40 5.76
C ILE A 56 6.15 6.99 7.10
N ASP A 57 6.52 8.26 7.11
CA ASP A 57 7.12 8.91 8.28
C ASP A 57 8.31 8.04 8.72
N ASP A 58 8.32 7.55 9.93
CA ASP A 58 9.43 6.72 10.40
C ASP A 58 9.19 5.23 10.24
N LEU A 59 8.06 4.86 9.67
CA LEU A 59 7.72 3.45 9.54
C LEU A 59 8.26 2.90 8.23
N ALA A 60 9.13 1.90 8.31
CA ALA A 60 9.64 1.23 7.12
C ALA A 60 8.63 0.18 6.70
N ILE A 61 8.15 0.27 5.47
CA ILE A 61 7.21 -0.71 4.94
C ILE A 61 7.98 -1.62 4.00
N ARG A 62 7.93 -2.90 4.28
CA ARG A 62 8.72 -3.88 3.53
C ARG A 62 7.83 -4.67 2.59
N GLY A 63 8.29 -4.79 1.36
CA GLY A 63 7.53 -5.53 0.35
C GLY A 63 6.40 -4.70 -0.23
N THR A 64 5.56 -5.35 -1.02
CA THR A 64 4.42 -4.70 -1.65
C THR A 64 3.39 -4.29 -0.61
N PHE A 65 2.81 -3.11 -0.78
CA PHE A 65 1.69 -2.71 0.07
C PHE A 65 0.62 -2.03 -0.77
N VAL A 66 -0.55 -1.90 -0.18
CA VAL A 66 -1.72 -1.39 -0.90
C VAL A 66 -2.28 -0.21 -0.12
N ILE A 67 -2.69 0.82 -0.85
CA ILE A 67 -3.35 1.98 -0.26
C ILE A 67 -4.79 1.98 -0.74
N THR A 68 -5.74 2.05 0.19
CA THR A 68 -7.16 2.07 -0.15
C THR A 68 -7.83 3.21 0.58
N GLY A 69 -9.03 3.54 0.17
CA GLY A 69 -9.83 4.53 0.87
C GLY A 69 -10.27 4.01 2.23
N ASN A 70 -10.58 4.94 3.12
CA ASN A 70 -10.99 4.59 4.47
C ASN A 70 -12.48 4.91 4.63
N ASN A 71 -13.28 3.87 4.78
CA ASN A 71 -14.69 4.04 5.07
C ASN A 71 -14.87 3.84 6.56
N THR A 72 -15.15 4.93 7.27
CA THR A 72 -15.20 4.86 8.72
C THR A 72 -16.41 4.09 9.24
N LYS A 73 -17.37 3.79 8.37
CA LYS A 73 -18.55 3.08 8.83
C LYS A 73 -18.35 1.58 8.89
N GLU A 74 -17.52 1.07 8.02
CA GLU A 74 -17.26 -0.36 7.96
C GLU A 74 -15.81 -0.57 7.59
N LEU A 75 -15.35 -1.77 7.74
CA LEU A 75 -13.98 -2.08 7.33
C LEU A 75 -13.93 -2.37 5.84
N ASP A 76 -14.50 -1.48 5.06
CA ASP A 76 -14.47 -1.63 3.61
C ASP A 76 -13.29 -0.90 3.04
N PHE A 77 -12.64 -1.49 2.08
CA PHE A 77 -11.52 -0.87 1.39
C PHE A 77 -12.06 -0.18 0.16
N GLU A 78 -12.49 1.05 0.32
CA GLU A 78 -13.06 1.79 -0.79
C GLU A 78 -12.00 2.26 -1.75
N SER A 79 -12.42 2.55 -2.95
CA SER A 79 -11.49 3.10 -3.93
C SER A 79 -11.04 4.49 -3.51
N LEU A 80 -9.84 4.84 -3.85
CA LEU A 80 -9.31 6.17 -3.59
C LEU A 80 -9.95 7.18 -4.52
N THR A 81 -10.03 8.42 -4.07
CA THR A 81 -10.46 9.52 -4.94
C THR A 81 -9.31 9.86 -5.88
N GLU A 82 -9.63 10.61 -6.94
CA GLU A 82 -8.60 11.04 -7.87
C GLU A 82 -7.55 11.89 -7.19
N GLU A 83 -7.97 12.74 -6.26
CA GLU A 83 -7.02 13.57 -5.52
C GLU A 83 -6.09 12.71 -4.70
N GLN A 84 -6.62 11.68 -4.07
CA GLN A 84 -5.79 10.79 -3.27
C GLN A 84 -4.82 10.02 -4.15
N ILE A 85 -5.27 9.57 -5.31
CA ILE A 85 -4.38 8.86 -6.22
C ILE A 85 -3.23 9.75 -6.63
N GLU A 86 -3.50 11.02 -6.96
CA GLU A 86 -2.44 11.94 -7.32
C GLU A 86 -1.50 12.19 -6.17
N GLN A 87 -2.05 12.37 -4.98
CA GLN A 87 -1.24 12.65 -3.80
C GLN A 87 -0.27 11.51 -3.50
N TYR A 88 -0.76 10.28 -3.53
CA TYR A 88 0.08 9.15 -3.14
C TYR A 88 0.98 8.69 -4.29
N THR A 89 0.57 8.92 -5.53
CA THR A 89 1.47 8.70 -6.65
C THR A 89 2.69 9.59 -6.53
N GLU A 90 2.46 10.86 -6.21
CA GLU A 90 3.58 11.78 -6.07
C GLU A 90 4.42 11.45 -4.84
N MET A 91 3.76 11.07 -3.75
CA MET A 91 4.46 10.78 -2.52
C MET A 91 5.40 9.59 -2.65
N PHE A 92 4.98 8.57 -3.40
CA PHE A 92 5.75 7.34 -3.48
C PHE A 92 6.45 7.11 -4.79
N LYS A 93 6.48 8.12 -5.66
CA LYS A 93 7.14 7.93 -6.93
C LYS A 93 8.64 7.78 -6.72
N LEU A 94 9.25 7.02 -7.61
CA LEU A 94 10.68 6.83 -7.57
C LEU A 94 11.37 7.92 -8.36
N ASP A 95 12.57 8.28 -7.92
CA ASP A 95 13.33 9.32 -8.58
C ASP A 95 14.15 8.75 -9.70
N ARG A 96 13.61 7.78 -10.43
CA ARG A 96 14.29 7.23 -11.54
C ARG A 96 13.65 7.68 -12.76
N GLU A 97 14.38 8.33 -13.60
CA GLU A 97 13.78 8.76 -14.76
C GLU A 97 14.27 8.16 -15.94
N GLU A 98 15.41 7.65 -15.92
CA GLU A 98 16.01 7.14 -17.11
C GLU A 98 15.61 5.75 -17.40
N GLU A 99 14.72 5.20 -16.66
CA GLU A 99 14.42 3.85 -16.96
C GLU A 99 13.41 3.65 -17.95
#